data_72538dda0cbaea25c1324086aa49f4b9
#
_entry.id   72538dda0cbaea25c1324086aa49f4b9
#
_cell.length_a   1.000
_cell.length_b   1.000
_cell.length_c   1.000
_cell.angle_alpha   90.00
_cell.angle_beta   90.00
_cell.angle_gamma   90.00
#
_symmetry.space_group_name_H-M   'P 1'
#
loop_
_entity.id
_entity.type
_entity.pdbx_description
1 polymer ?
#
loop_
_entity_poly.entity_id
_entity_poly.type
_entity_poly.pdbx_seq_one_letter_code
_entity_poly.pdbx_strand_id
1 'polypeptide(L)'
;MTYKKMMKQNLVFFLFSTLALNACAKSTETSTKAAQPSAELQQKIQKLVEKTKKNMIFVEGGSFMMGDFGHVTRKDKLPITGLYAAMPLHKVTLDSFSLNAYKTTFDDFDIYTEATGQKKIAMEEISKKLRVPNAPAGVSWQQAHDYCQWLGQQVGIPMTLPTEAQWEYAARNRGQYVIYPTDNGEYEPGRNVWSDEQRREFSKSIPNLHGVKVPKLGQFPPTPLGFYDLATDSYEWMSDWFDPQYYKHSPEKNPQGPATGTLKSVRSTYQVGAAKSLQIGGSVTTIYRSGDNPEPTIDESDKEYFNPNFSTAVRCASNLPKPFIQTN
;
A
#
# COMPACT_ATOMS: atom_id res chain seq x y z
N MET A 1 -9.24 58.10 -39.52
CA MET A 1 -8.47 59.31 -39.10
C MET A 1 -7.31 58.82 -38.31
N THR A 2 -6.18 58.49 -38.99
CA THR A 2 -4.95 59.26 -39.18
C THR A 2 -4.44 59.96 -37.92
N TYR A 3 -3.31 59.47 -37.35
CA TYR A 3 -2.03 60.15 -37.55
C TYR A 3 -0.84 59.30 -37.03
N LYS A 4 0.09 58.99 -37.98
CA LYS A 4 1.51 58.65 -37.77
C LYS A 4 2.28 59.85 -37.28
N LYS A 5 3.26 59.67 -36.38
CA LYS A 5 4.48 60.47 -36.44
C LYS A 5 5.69 59.70 -35.95
N MET A 6 6.61 59.47 -36.86
CA MET A 6 8.03 59.12 -36.68
C MET A 6 8.85 60.34 -36.32
N MET A 7 9.89 60.15 -35.54
CA MET A 7 11.19 60.88 -35.64
C MET A 7 12.22 60.20 -34.77
N LYS A 8 13.19 59.54 -35.32
CA LYS A 8 14.56 59.86 -35.70
C LYS A 8 15.52 60.16 -34.52
N GLN A 9 16.43 59.20 -34.34
CA GLN A 9 17.89 59.22 -34.17
C GLN A 9 18.54 60.38 -33.40
N ASN A 10 19.34 60.02 -32.36
CA ASN A 10 20.72 60.51 -32.30
C ASN A 10 21.61 59.51 -31.54
N LEU A 11 22.70 59.15 -32.23
CA LEU A 11 23.82 58.32 -31.83
C LEU A 11 24.85 59.22 -31.07
N VAL A 12 25.19 58.87 -29.83
CA VAL A 12 26.38 59.46 -29.18
C VAL A 12 27.22 58.32 -28.63
N PHE A 13 28.37 58.10 -29.21
CA PHE A 13 29.45 57.24 -28.73
C PHE A 13 30.13 57.92 -27.53
N PHE A 14 30.16 57.24 -26.38
CA PHE A 14 31.13 57.46 -25.33
C PHE A 14 31.92 56.20 -25.07
N LEU A 15 33.18 56.19 -25.46
CA LEU A 15 34.19 55.24 -25.02
C LEU A 15 34.51 55.54 -23.55
N PHE A 16 34.20 54.56 -22.69
CA PHE A 16 34.86 54.52 -21.37
C PHE A 16 35.50 53.13 -21.25
N SER A 17 36.83 53.17 -21.27
CA SER A 17 37.67 52.02 -20.89
C SER A 17 37.66 51.93 -19.37
N THR A 18 37.10 50.80 -18.88
CA THR A 18 37.27 50.40 -17.48
C THR A 18 37.92 49.04 -17.41
N LEU A 19 39.08 49.01 -16.76
CA LEU A 19 39.80 47.83 -16.38
C LEU A 19 38.86 46.85 -15.63
N ALA A 20 38.67 45.67 -16.20
CA ALA A 20 38.02 44.55 -15.49
C ALA A 20 39.07 43.82 -14.64
N LEU A 21 39.02 44.01 -13.34
CA LEU A 21 39.66 43.13 -12.38
C LEU A 21 38.87 41.81 -12.34
N ASN A 22 39.41 40.78 -12.93
CA ASN A 22 38.92 39.40 -12.80
C ASN A 22 39.19 38.90 -11.38
N ALA A 23 38.23 39.08 -10.48
CA ALA A 23 38.16 38.31 -9.24
C ALA A 23 37.49 36.97 -9.56
N CYS A 24 38.29 35.93 -9.77
CA CYS A 24 37.83 34.55 -9.77
C CYS A 24 37.30 34.17 -8.37
N ALA A 25 36.02 34.38 -8.13
CA ALA A 25 35.31 33.72 -7.04
C ALA A 25 35.12 32.24 -7.42
N LYS A 26 35.98 31.38 -6.92
CA LYS A 26 35.73 29.94 -6.90
C LYS A 26 34.48 29.71 -6.03
N SER A 27 33.32 29.60 -6.65
CA SER A 27 32.17 28.95 -6.01
C SER A 27 32.54 27.47 -5.79
N THR A 28 32.91 27.12 -4.58
CA THR A 28 32.93 25.74 -4.12
C THR A 28 31.49 25.27 -4.05
N GLU A 29 30.95 24.73 -5.15
CA GLU A 29 29.81 23.88 -5.11
C GLU A 29 30.22 22.62 -4.31
N THR A 30 29.88 22.62 -3.04
CA THR A 30 29.93 21.43 -2.22
C THR A 30 28.80 20.53 -2.72
N SER A 31 29.07 19.77 -3.78
CA SER A 31 28.29 18.59 -4.13
C SER A 31 28.38 17.65 -2.93
N THR A 32 27.35 17.66 -2.09
CA THR A 32 27.12 16.62 -1.08
C THR A 32 26.85 15.33 -1.83
N LYS A 33 27.93 14.62 -2.16
CA LYS A 33 27.86 13.25 -2.66
C LYS A 33 27.14 12.47 -1.57
N ALA A 34 25.91 12.00 -1.85
CA ALA A 34 25.17 11.14 -0.93
C ALA A 34 26.13 10.02 -0.48
N ALA A 35 26.33 9.89 0.81
CA ALA A 35 27.23 8.87 1.35
C ALA A 35 26.75 7.50 0.86
N GLN A 36 27.66 6.72 0.29
CA GLN A 36 27.31 5.35 -0.12
C GLN A 36 26.87 4.57 1.11
N PRO A 37 25.80 3.74 0.98
CA PRO A 37 25.33 2.90 2.07
C PRO A 37 26.48 2.04 2.62
N SER A 38 26.48 1.80 3.93
CA SER A 38 27.46 0.89 4.55
C SER A 38 27.38 -0.50 3.93
N ALA A 39 28.46 -1.28 3.99
CA ALA A 39 28.47 -2.66 3.47
C ALA A 39 27.37 -3.52 4.14
N GLU A 40 27.09 -3.28 5.42
CA GLU A 40 26.01 -3.97 6.15
C GLU A 40 24.62 -3.60 5.57
N LEU A 41 24.37 -2.32 5.34
CA LEU A 41 23.11 -1.87 4.76
C LEU A 41 22.92 -2.40 3.33
N GLN A 42 23.98 -2.44 2.53
CA GLN A 42 23.94 -3.04 1.20
C GLN A 42 23.56 -4.52 1.24
N GLN A 43 24.08 -5.29 2.21
CA GLN A 43 23.70 -6.69 2.40
C GLN A 43 22.23 -6.84 2.84
N LYS A 44 21.72 -5.95 3.72
CA LYS A 44 20.29 -5.93 4.10
C LYS A 44 19.41 -5.66 2.88
N ILE A 45 19.77 -4.66 2.06
CA ILE A 45 19.04 -4.33 0.83
C ILE A 45 19.05 -5.52 -0.12
N GLN A 46 20.19 -6.17 -0.36
CA GLN A 46 20.29 -7.32 -1.24
C GLN A 46 19.37 -8.47 -0.77
N LYS A 47 19.37 -8.79 0.53
CA LYS A 47 18.45 -9.80 1.09
C LYS A 47 16.99 -9.44 0.91
N LEU A 48 16.63 -8.16 1.08
CA LEU A 48 15.27 -7.68 0.84
C LEU A 48 14.88 -7.81 -0.64
N VAL A 49 15.79 -7.50 -1.56
CA VAL A 49 15.60 -7.70 -3.00
C VAL A 49 15.34 -9.16 -3.34
N GLU A 50 16.15 -10.08 -2.84
CA GLU A 50 15.98 -11.51 -3.05
C GLU A 50 14.66 -12.03 -2.45
N LYS A 51 14.33 -11.61 -1.22
CA LYS A 51 13.05 -11.91 -0.58
C LYS A 51 11.88 -11.42 -1.43
N THR A 52 11.97 -10.19 -1.95
CA THR A 52 10.92 -9.59 -2.78
C THR A 52 10.74 -10.36 -4.08
N LYS A 53 11.84 -10.64 -4.79
CA LYS A 53 11.81 -11.44 -6.03
C LYS A 53 11.18 -12.81 -5.84
N LYS A 54 11.50 -13.48 -4.75
CA LYS A 54 10.94 -14.81 -4.41
C LYS A 54 9.44 -14.74 -4.11
N ASN A 55 8.98 -13.64 -3.52
CA ASN A 55 7.62 -13.49 -3.02
C ASN A 55 6.69 -12.73 -3.97
N MET A 56 7.16 -12.29 -5.15
CA MET A 56 6.30 -11.68 -6.17
C MET A 56 5.51 -12.78 -6.89
N ILE A 57 4.20 -12.77 -6.71
CA ILE A 57 3.27 -13.68 -7.37
C ILE A 57 2.74 -13.01 -8.62
N PHE A 58 2.95 -13.64 -9.77
CA PHE A 58 2.36 -13.21 -11.04
C PHE A 58 0.90 -13.64 -11.10
N VAL A 59 0.04 -12.69 -11.40
CA VAL A 59 -1.40 -12.88 -11.59
C VAL A 59 -1.73 -12.61 -13.04
N GLU A 60 -2.05 -13.66 -13.78
CA GLU A 60 -2.50 -13.51 -15.14
C GLU A 60 -3.82 -12.75 -15.20
N GLY A 61 -3.88 -11.74 -16.05
CA GLY A 61 -5.04 -10.88 -16.23
C GLY A 61 -6.28 -11.63 -16.71
N GLY A 62 -7.40 -10.94 -16.73
CA GLY A 62 -8.68 -11.49 -17.16
C GLY A 62 -9.85 -10.63 -16.73
N SER A 63 -11.06 -11.10 -17.01
CA SER A 63 -12.30 -10.41 -16.66
C SER A 63 -12.98 -11.07 -15.47
N PHE A 64 -13.58 -10.26 -14.59
CA PHE A 64 -14.38 -10.73 -13.48
C PHE A 64 -15.50 -9.76 -13.14
N MET A 65 -16.42 -10.19 -12.31
CA MET A 65 -17.46 -9.34 -11.75
C MET A 65 -16.99 -8.82 -10.39
N MET A 66 -16.61 -7.52 -10.32
CA MET A 66 -16.14 -6.86 -9.13
C MET A 66 -17.29 -6.34 -8.28
N GLY A 67 -17.20 -6.47 -6.96
CA GLY A 67 -18.19 -6.00 -6.01
C GLY A 67 -18.99 -7.11 -5.33
N ASP A 68 -20.10 -6.74 -4.67
CA ASP A 68 -20.93 -7.68 -3.92
C ASP A 68 -21.75 -8.58 -4.85
N PHE A 69 -21.38 -9.85 -4.87
CA PHE A 69 -21.99 -10.87 -5.74
C PHE A 69 -23.08 -11.71 -5.05
N GLY A 70 -23.56 -11.28 -3.87
CA GLY A 70 -24.56 -12.05 -3.11
C GLY A 70 -25.84 -12.33 -3.89
N HIS A 71 -26.34 -11.34 -4.64
CA HIS A 71 -27.55 -11.50 -5.46
C HIS A 71 -27.39 -12.53 -6.60
N VAL A 72 -26.16 -12.88 -6.98
CA VAL A 72 -25.86 -13.92 -7.98
C VAL A 72 -25.76 -15.29 -7.33
N THR A 73 -25.05 -15.40 -6.20
CA THR A 73 -24.64 -16.68 -5.61
C THR A 73 -25.54 -17.16 -4.48
N ARG A 74 -26.19 -16.25 -3.75
CA ARG A 74 -27.05 -16.61 -2.61
C ARG A 74 -28.46 -17.00 -3.05
N LYS A 75 -29.07 -17.95 -2.36
CA LYS A 75 -30.46 -18.38 -2.61
C LYS A 75 -31.47 -17.27 -2.33
N ASP A 76 -31.22 -16.47 -1.28
CA ASP A 76 -32.08 -15.36 -0.85
C ASP A 76 -31.86 -14.07 -1.67
N LYS A 77 -30.90 -14.08 -2.59
CA LYS A 77 -30.54 -12.94 -3.44
C LYS A 77 -30.12 -11.66 -2.68
N LEU A 78 -29.80 -11.79 -1.40
CA LEU A 78 -29.34 -10.66 -0.59
C LEU A 78 -27.83 -10.39 -0.79
N PRO A 79 -27.39 -9.15 -0.58
CA PRO A 79 -25.95 -8.84 -0.55
C PRO A 79 -25.19 -9.66 0.51
N ILE A 80 -23.91 -9.87 0.30
CA ILE A 80 -23.04 -10.54 1.29
C ILE A 80 -22.70 -9.56 2.42
N THR A 81 -22.37 -8.31 2.07
CA THR A 81 -21.89 -7.33 3.07
C THR A 81 -22.94 -6.26 3.41
N GLY A 82 -23.90 -6.02 2.54
CA GLY A 82 -24.83 -4.90 2.67
C GLY A 82 -24.17 -3.53 2.50
N LEU A 83 -22.89 -3.47 2.08
CA LEU A 83 -22.16 -2.22 1.87
C LEU A 83 -22.53 -1.61 0.51
N TYR A 84 -23.22 -0.47 0.51
CA TYR A 84 -23.54 0.26 -0.72
C TYR A 84 -22.28 0.61 -1.56
N ALA A 85 -21.15 0.81 -0.89
CA ALA A 85 -19.90 1.10 -1.56
C ALA A 85 -19.38 -0.07 -2.42
N ALA A 86 -19.80 -1.31 -2.12
CA ALA A 86 -19.44 -2.51 -2.89
C ALA A 86 -20.47 -2.85 -4.00
N MET A 87 -21.39 -1.94 -4.32
CA MET A 87 -22.44 -2.11 -5.32
C MET A 87 -22.45 -0.96 -6.33
N PRO A 88 -22.90 -1.20 -7.57
CA PRO A 88 -23.35 -2.49 -8.12
C PRO A 88 -22.19 -3.45 -8.42
N LEU A 89 -22.53 -4.74 -8.52
CA LEU A 89 -21.64 -5.72 -9.16
C LEU A 89 -21.44 -5.32 -10.61
N HIS A 90 -20.20 -5.20 -11.06
CA HIS A 90 -19.87 -4.70 -12.40
C HIS A 90 -18.67 -5.45 -12.99
N LYS A 91 -18.62 -5.47 -14.32
CA LYS A 91 -17.53 -6.16 -15.04
C LYS A 91 -16.25 -5.33 -14.98
N VAL A 92 -15.14 -5.99 -14.66
CA VAL A 92 -13.79 -5.42 -14.71
C VAL A 92 -12.89 -6.37 -15.49
N THR A 93 -12.02 -5.82 -16.31
CA THR A 93 -10.99 -6.55 -17.07
C THR A 93 -9.64 -5.96 -16.70
N LEU A 94 -8.73 -6.80 -16.23
CA LEU A 94 -7.38 -6.43 -15.82
C LEU A 94 -6.34 -7.00 -16.77
N ASP A 95 -5.32 -6.21 -17.07
CA ASP A 95 -4.07 -6.72 -17.61
C ASP A 95 -3.35 -7.53 -16.51
N SER A 96 -2.38 -8.36 -16.90
CA SER A 96 -1.57 -9.13 -15.95
C SER A 96 -0.73 -8.21 -15.06
N PHE A 97 -0.49 -8.63 -13.83
CA PHE A 97 0.29 -7.89 -12.85
C PHE A 97 0.99 -8.86 -11.89
N SER A 98 1.85 -8.35 -11.07
CA SER A 98 2.42 -9.11 -9.93
C SER A 98 2.12 -8.39 -8.63
N LEU A 99 1.96 -9.16 -7.55
CA LEU A 99 1.67 -8.67 -6.22
C LEU A 99 2.52 -9.43 -5.20
N ASN A 100 3.05 -8.74 -4.18
CA ASN A 100 3.78 -9.43 -3.13
C ASN A 100 2.89 -10.41 -2.37
N ALA A 101 3.41 -11.61 -2.09
CA ALA A 101 2.72 -12.64 -1.30
C ALA A 101 2.36 -12.17 0.11
N TYR A 102 3.19 -11.34 0.72
CA TYR A 102 3.06 -10.82 2.07
C TYR A 102 2.93 -9.30 2.10
N LYS A 103 2.34 -8.78 3.16
CA LYS A 103 2.48 -7.38 3.55
C LYS A 103 3.94 -7.10 3.94
N THR A 104 4.37 -5.85 3.84
CA THR A 104 5.70 -5.42 4.27
C THR A 104 5.79 -5.45 5.80
N THR A 105 6.87 -6.01 6.33
CA THR A 105 7.11 -6.04 7.77
C THR A 105 7.83 -4.78 8.24
N PHE A 106 7.85 -4.53 9.58
CA PHE A 106 8.67 -3.46 10.14
C PHE A 106 10.17 -3.63 9.81
N ASP A 107 10.67 -4.86 9.83
CA ASP A 107 12.08 -5.13 9.49
C ASP A 107 12.40 -4.76 8.05
N ASP A 108 11.50 -5.04 7.12
CA ASP A 108 11.64 -4.65 5.70
C ASP A 108 11.57 -3.13 5.53
N PHE A 109 10.65 -2.47 6.23
CA PHE A 109 10.49 -1.02 6.15
C PHE A 109 11.64 -0.26 6.82
N ASP A 110 12.25 -0.83 7.87
CA ASP A 110 13.44 -0.25 8.53
C ASP A 110 14.64 -0.19 7.57
N ILE A 111 14.80 -1.18 6.69
CA ILE A 111 15.85 -1.15 5.66
C ILE A 111 15.65 0.07 4.73
N TYR A 112 14.42 0.36 4.36
CA TYR A 112 14.07 1.54 3.56
C TYR A 112 14.39 2.84 4.31
N THR A 113 13.94 2.96 5.57
CA THR A 113 14.19 4.18 6.36
C THR A 113 15.69 4.40 6.59
N GLU A 114 16.46 3.34 6.87
CA GLU A 114 17.91 3.38 7.00
C GLU A 114 18.58 3.81 5.67
N ALA A 115 18.14 3.25 4.55
CA ALA A 115 18.72 3.54 3.23
C ALA A 115 18.42 4.95 2.73
N THR A 116 17.32 5.55 3.16
CA THR A 116 16.86 6.88 2.74
C THR A 116 17.11 7.97 3.78
N GLY A 117 17.72 7.64 4.92
CA GLY A 117 17.99 8.58 6.01
C GLY A 117 16.73 9.02 6.76
N GLN A 118 15.63 8.29 6.63
CA GLN A 118 14.38 8.58 7.34
C GLN A 118 14.42 8.01 8.76
N LYS A 119 13.56 8.55 9.63
CA LYS A 119 13.40 8.00 10.98
C LYS A 119 12.64 6.68 10.94
N LYS A 120 13.00 5.74 11.82
CA LYS A 120 12.20 4.55 12.07
C LYS A 120 10.80 4.94 12.50
N ILE A 121 9.81 4.21 11.99
CA ILE A 121 8.40 4.39 12.34
C ILE A 121 8.00 3.58 13.57
N ALA A 122 6.84 3.88 14.15
CA ALA A 122 6.25 3.16 15.28
C ALA A 122 7.22 3.00 16.45
N MET A 123 7.89 4.09 16.82
CA MET A 123 8.84 4.15 17.95
C MET A 123 8.22 4.73 19.22
N GLU A 124 6.95 5.11 19.18
CA GLU A 124 6.14 5.55 20.32
C GLU A 124 6.03 4.42 21.36
N GLU A 125 5.72 4.76 22.61
CA GLU A 125 5.83 3.83 23.74
C GLU A 125 5.12 2.48 23.53
N ILE A 126 3.87 2.51 23.08
CA ILE A 126 3.07 1.29 22.84
C ILE A 126 3.37 0.70 21.46
N SER A 127 3.44 1.54 20.43
CA SER A 127 3.71 1.10 19.06
C SER A 127 5.00 0.31 18.93
N LYS A 128 6.04 0.71 19.69
CA LYS A 128 7.31 -0.02 19.74
C LYS A 128 7.16 -1.46 20.22
N LYS A 129 6.23 -1.73 21.12
CA LYS A 129 5.94 -3.09 21.63
C LYS A 129 5.22 -3.95 20.60
N LEU A 130 4.57 -3.33 19.60
CA LEU A 130 3.90 -4.01 18.49
C LEU A 130 4.85 -4.42 17.37
N ARG A 131 6.10 -3.95 17.40
CA ARG A 131 7.14 -4.30 16.41
C ARG A 131 7.74 -5.69 16.69
N VAL A 132 6.88 -6.70 16.77
CA VAL A 132 7.31 -8.09 16.91
C VAL A 132 7.78 -8.65 15.55
N PRO A 133 8.60 -9.72 15.52
CA PRO A 133 9.03 -10.34 14.28
C PRO A 133 7.85 -10.70 13.37
N ASN A 134 7.94 -10.34 12.09
CA ASN A 134 6.89 -10.51 11.07
C ASN A 134 5.59 -9.72 11.33
N ALA A 135 5.60 -8.68 12.17
CA ALA A 135 4.47 -7.76 12.24
C ALA A 135 4.44 -6.84 11.00
N PRO A 136 3.25 -6.59 10.42
CA PRO A 136 3.12 -5.67 9.29
C PRO A 136 3.44 -4.23 9.70
N ALA A 137 4.16 -3.51 8.87
CA ALA A 137 4.47 -2.10 9.07
C ALA A 137 3.23 -1.24 8.82
N GLY A 138 2.70 -0.61 9.85
CA GLY A 138 1.68 0.43 9.74
C GLY A 138 2.31 1.74 9.29
N VAL A 139 1.86 2.29 8.16
CA VAL A 139 2.44 3.45 7.48
C VAL A 139 1.37 4.37 6.89
N SER A 140 1.69 5.65 6.63
CA SER A 140 0.82 6.51 5.83
C SER A 140 0.79 6.07 4.36
N TRP A 141 -0.21 6.54 3.62
CA TRP A 141 -0.30 6.21 2.19
C TRP A 141 0.93 6.69 1.41
N GLN A 142 1.43 7.89 1.71
CA GLN A 142 2.62 8.41 1.05
C GLN A 142 3.86 7.56 1.37
N GLN A 143 4.04 7.18 2.63
CA GLN A 143 5.13 6.28 3.03
C GLN A 143 5.04 4.91 2.33
N ALA A 144 3.83 4.35 2.20
CA ALA A 144 3.59 3.10 1.49
C ALA A 144 3.95 3.20 -0.01
N HIS A 145 3.50 4.28 -0.66
CA HIS A 145 3.80 4.57 -2.06
C HIS A 145 5.31 4.71 -2.31
N ASP A 146 5.98 5.54 -1.52
CA ASP A 146 7.41 5.82 -1.66
C ASP A 146 8.26 4.58 -1.39
N TYR A 147 7.88 3.76 -0.39
CA TYR A 147 8.50 2.48 -0.14
C TYR A 147 8.43 1.55 -1.35
N CYS A 148 7.24 1.39 -1.96
CA CYS A 148 7.10 0.53 -3.14
C CYS A 148 7.92 1.05 -4.33
N GLN A 149 7.98 2.35 -4.55
CA GLN A 149 8.82 2.93 -5.61
C GLN A 149 10.31 2.70 -5.33
N TRP A 150 10.77 2.95 -4.11
CA TRP A 150 12.16 2.68 -3.72
C TRP A 150 12.50 1.19 -3.87
N LEU A 151 11.62 0.31 -3.38
CA LEU A 151 11.83 -1.14 -3.51
C LEU A 151 11.92 -1.55 -4.98
N GLY A 152 11.08 -1.00 -5.82
CA GLY A 152 11.11 -1.20 -7.27
C GLY A 152 12.45 -0.82 -7.90
N GLN A 153 13.04 0.31 -7.48
CA GLN A 153 14.37 0.72 -7.92
C GLN A 153 15.45 -0.28 -7.49
N GLN A 154 15.36 -0.82 -6.25
CA GLN A 154 16.31 -1.83 -5.77
C GLN A 154 16.16 -3.18 -6.49
N VAL A 155 14.93 -3.58 -6.79
CA VAL A 155 14.62 -4.84 -7.50
C VAL A 155 14.92 -4.74 -9.01
N GLY A 156 14.89 -3.53 -9.57
CA GLY A 156 15.07 -3.26 -11.01
C GLY A 156 13.80 -3.40 -11.84
N ILE A 157 12.62 -3.27 -11.23
CA ILE A 157 11.31 -3.25 -11.89
C ILE A 157 10.42 -2.13 -11.34
N PRO A 158 9.51 -1.54 -12.13
CA PRO A 158 8.55 -0.58 -11.60
C PRO A 158 7.63 -1.24 -10.56
N MET A 159 7.58 -0.70 -9.35
CA MET A 159 6.66 -1.14 -8.30
C MET A 159 5.84 0.03 -7.76
N THR A 160 4.62 -0.26 -7.35
CA THR A 160 3.63 0.68 -6.84
C THR A 160 2.70 0.00 -5.86
N LEU A 161 1.72 0.72 -5.32
CA LEU A 161 0.59 0.10 -4.62
C LEU A 161 -0.35 -0.58 -5.63
N PRO A 162 -1.02 -1.68 -5.26
CA PRO A 162 -2.03 -2.29 -6.11
C PRO A 162 -3.23 -1.35 -6.28
N THR A 163 -3.94 -1.48 -7.40
CA THR A 163 -5.28 -0.93 -7.49
C THR A 163 -6.28 -1.76 -6.66
N GLU A 164 -7.37 -1.15 -6.29
CA GLU A 164 -8.45 -1.85 -5.57
C GLU A 164 -8.97 -3.07 -6.36
N ALA A 165 -9.07 -2.94 -7.67
CA ALA A 165 -9.48 -4.02 -8.56
C ALA A 165 -8.45 -5.15 -8.64
N GLN A 166 -7.16 -4.85 -8.68
CA GLN A 166 -6.09 -5.86 -8.64
C GLN A 166 -6.12 -6.65 -7.33
N TRP A 167 -6.30 -5.95 -6.20
CA TRP A 167 -6.38 -6.59 -4.90
C TRP A 167 -7.58 -7.55 -4.83
N GLU A 168 -8.79 -7.11 -5.22
CA GLU A 168 -9.99 -7.95 -5.18
C GLU A 168 -9.88 -9.16 -6.13
N TYR A 169 -9.34 -8.95 -7.33
CA TYR A 169 -9.12 -10.02 -8.31
C TYR A 169 -8.19 -11.10 -7.76
N ALA A 170 -7.07 -10.70 -7.14
CA ALA A 170 -6.11 -11.62 -6.52
C ALA A 170 -6.71 -12.33 -5.30
N ALA A 171 -7.38 -11.59 -4.41
CA ALA A 171 -8.04 -12.13 -3.22
C ALA A 171 -9.12 -13.16 -3.53
N ARG A 172 -9.72 -13.06 -4.73
CA ARG A 172 -10.75 -13.95 -5.25
C ARG A 172 -10.22 -14.97 -6.25
N ASN A 173 -8.96 -15.36 -6.14
CA ASN A 173 -8.32 -16.36 -7.01
C ASN A 173 -8.62 -16.12 -8.51
N ARG A 174 -8.27 -14.92 -9.00
CA ARG A 174 -8.58 -14.43 -10.34
C ARG A 174 -10.09 -14.24 -10.57
N GLY A 175 -10.74 -13.61 -9.57
CA GLY A 175 -12.11 -13.12 -9.69
C GLY A 175 -13.21 -14.16 -9.54
N GLN A 176 -12.94 -15.32 -8.95
CA GLN A 176 -13.96 -16.31 -8.59
C GLN A 176 -14.90 -15.74 -7.51
N TYR A 177 -16.07 -16.35 -7.35
CA TYR A 177 -17.03 -15.97 -6.31
C TYR A 177 -16.62 -16.57 -4.95
N VAL A 178 -15.52 -16.06 -4.40
CA VAL A 178 -14.94 -16.46 -3.12
C VAL A 178 -15.19 -15.36 -2.10
N ILE A 179 -15.84 -15.68 -0.99
CA ILE A 179 -16.20 -14.71 0.05
C ILE A 179 -14.97 -14.35 0.91
N TYR A 180 -14.21 -15.34 1.34
CA TYR A 180 -13.08 -15.14 2.24
C TYR A 180 -11.75 -15.44 1.52
N PRO A 181 -10.76 -14.54 1.59
CA PRO A 181 -9.47 -14.73 0.93
C PRO A 181 -8.56 -15.64 1.75
N THR A 182 -8.99 -16.90 1.92
CA THR A 182 -8.32 -17.97 2.64
C THR A 182 -7.93 -19.11 1.68
N ASP A 183 -7.28 -20.13 2.20
CA ASP A 183 -6.84 -21.30 1.42
C ASP A 183 -7.98 -22.08 0.77
N ASN A 184 -9.15 -22.11 1.42
CA ASN A 184 -10.34 -22.86 0.95
C ASN A 184 -11.57 -21.96 0.68
N GLY A 185 -11.46 -20.65 0.87
CA GLY A 185 -12.56 -19.71 0.68
C GLY A 185 -13.53 -19.62 1.85
N GLU A 186 -13.28 -20.35 2.95
CA GLU A 186 -14.09 -20.36 4.16
C GLU A 186 -13.43 -19.59 5.31
N TYR A 187 -14.23 -19.12 6.27
CA TYR A 187 -13.76 -18.44 7.46
C TYR A 187 -13.72 -19.40 8.65
N GLU A 188 -12.52 -19.90 8.99
CA GLU A 188 -12.31 -20.92 10.03
C GLU A 188 -11.33 -20.41 11.09
N PRO A 189 -11.83 -19.67 12.14
CA PRO A 189 -10.99 -19.13 13.20
C PRO A 189 -10.15 -20.22 13.90
N GLY A 190 -8.86 -19.98 14.01
CA GLY A 190 -7.89 -20.92 14.58
C GLY A 190 -7.24 -21.85 13.54
N ARG A 191 -7.83 -22.02 12.37
CA ARG A 191 -7.28 -22.83 11.27
C ARG A 191 -6.67 -22.02 10.14
N ASN A 192 -7.41 -21.03 9.61
CA ASN A 192 -6.97 -20.20 8.49
C ASN A 192 -7.07 -18.68 8.72
N VAL A 193 -7.60 -18.30 9.85
CA VAL A 193 -7.55 -16.92 10.39
C VAL A 193 -7.38 -16.97 11.91
N TRP A 194 -6.89 -15.90 12.50
CA TRP A 194 -6.75 -15.82 13.95
C TRP A 194 -8.11 -15.97 14.67
N SER A 195 -8.18 -16.88 15.68
CA SER A 195 -9.26 -16.84 16.65
C SER A 195 -9.05 -15.73 17.68
N ASP A 196 -10.13 -15.31 18.35
CA ASP A 196 -10.04 -14.35 19.46
C ASP A 196 -9.19 -14.88 20.63
N GLU A 197 -9.19 -16.20 20.84
CA GLU A 197 -8.38 -16.85 21.86
C GLU A 197 -6.89 -16.81 21.52
N GLN A 198 -6.51 -17.22 20.33
CA GLN A 198 -5.12 -17.15 19.84
C GLN A 198 -4.57 -15.71 19.93
N ARG A 199 -5.39 -14.71 19.56
CA ARG A 199 -4.99 -13.30 19.66
C ARG A 199 -4.78 -12.87 21.11
N ARG A 200 -5.65 -13.26 22.01
CA ARG A 200 -5.49 -12.98 23.46
C ARG A 200 -4.23 -13.63 24.03
N GLU A 201 -4.00 -14.89 23.71
CA GLU A 201 -2.80 -15.60 24.21
C GLU A 201 -1.51 -14.98 23.66
N PHE A 202 -1.50 -14.64 22.35
CA PHE A 202 -0.34 -13.97 21.77
C PHE A 202 -0.11 -12.59 22.42
N SER A 203 -1.16 -11.81 22.61
CA SER A 203 -1.07 -10.49 23.28
C SER A 203 -0.52 -10.60 24.70
N LYS A 204 -0.89 -11.64 25.47
CA LYS A 204 -0.35 -11.89 26.82
C LYS A 204 1.15 -12.20 26.82
N SER A 205 1.67 -12.75 25.71
CA SER A 205 3.11 -13.05 25.60
C SER A 205 3.99 -11.80 25.46
N ILE A 206 3.38 -10.62 25.21
CA ILE A 206 4.09 -9.36 25.06
C ILE A 206 3.98 -8.56 26.35
N PRO A 207 5.10 -8.27 27.04
CA PRO A 207 5.08 -7.55 28.32
C PRO A 207 4.37 -6.19 28.21
N ASN A 208 3.48 -5.92 29.16
CA ASN A 208 2.72 -4.65 29.26
C ASN A 208 1.86 -4.29 28.04
N LEU A 209 1.41 -5.31 27.28
CA LEU A 209 0.52 -5.14 26.16
C LEU A 209 -0.80 -5.87 26.40
N HIS A 210 -1.59 -5.40 27.36
CA HIS A 210 -2.87 -6.02 27.68
C HIS A 210 -3.96 -5.58 26.71
N GLY A 211 -4.60 -6.55 26.05
CA GLY A 211 -5.79 -6.33 25.22
C GLY A 211 -5.53 -5.78 23.81
N VAL A 212 -4.29 -5.49 23.45
CA VAL A 212 -3.95 -5.05 22.09
C VAL A 212 -3.72 -6.28 21.20
N LYS A 213 -4.38 -6.31 20.05
CA LYS A 213 -4.21 -7.37 19.06
C LYS A 213 -2.95 -7.10 18.25
N VAL A 214 -1.98 -8.01 18.31
CA VAL A 214 -0.75 -7.89 17.55
C VAL A 214 -0.85 -8.79 16.32
N PRO A 215 -0.80 -8.23 15.13
CA PRO A 215 -0.76 -9.03 13.92
C PRO A 215 0.63 -9.68 13.75
N LYS A 216 0.65 -10.91 13.27
CA LYS A 216 1.86 -11.62 12.88
C LYS A 216 1.61 -12.34 11.57
N LEU A 217 2.34 -11.97 10.53
CA LEU A 217 2.15 -12.46 9.18
C LEU A 217 2.61 -13.92 9.00
N GLY A 218 1.99 -14.61 8.04
CA GLY A 218 2.40 -15.95 7.62
C GLY A 218 2.08 -17.05 8.62
N GLN A 219 1.06 -16.87 9.49
CA GLN A 219 0.68 -17.87 10.49
C GLN A 219 -0.25 -18.95 9.93
N PHE A 220 -0.94 -18.65 8.84
CA PHE A 220 -1.97 -19.50 8.25
C PHE A 220 -1.65 -19.86 6.81
N PRO A 221 -2.29 -20.90 6.27
CA PRO A 221 -2.12 -21.30 4.86
C PRO A 221 -2.42 -20.14 3.90
N PRO A 222 -1.67 -20.02 2.80
CA PRO A 222 -1.95 -19.02 1.77
C PRO A 222 -3.21 -19.35 0.98
N THR A 223 -3.74 -18.34 0.27
CA THR A 223 -4.76 -18.57 -0.76
C THR A 223 -4.24 -19.50 -1.85
N PRO A 224 -5.10 -20.10 -2.71
CA PRO A 224 -4.66 -20.95 -3.82
C PRO A 224 -3.66 -20.29 -4.78
N LEU A 225 -3.65 -18.96 -4.89
CA LEU A 225 -2.63 -18.22 -5.64
C LEU A 225 -1.33 -17.99 -4.86
N GLY A 226 -1.28 -18.30 -3.57
CA GLY A 226 -0.08 -18.14 -2.74
C GLY A 226 -0.02 -16.86 -1.91
N PHE A 227 -1.10 -16.08 -1.82
CA PHE A 227 -1.14 -14.86 -1.00
C PHE A 227 -1.45 -15.16 0.45
N TYR A 228 -0.74 -14.49 1.36
CA TYR A 228 -0.90 -14.60 2.80
C TYR A 228 -1.61 -13.36 3.38
N ASP A 229 -2.37 -13.58 4.44
CA ASP A 229 -2.92 -12.54 5.33
C ASP A 229 -3.82 -11.51 4.65
N LEU A 230 -4.50 -11.87 3.54
CA LEU A 230 -5.45 -10.98 2.87
C LEU A 230 -6.75 -10.77 3.66
N ALA A 231 -7.04 -11.68 4.61
CA ALA A 231 -8.26 -11.64 5.42
C ALA A 231 -8.10 -10.81 6.71
N THR A 232 -6.87 -10.62 7.20
CA THR A 232 -6.64 -10.13 8.57
C THR A 232 -5.35 -9.33 8.72
N ASP A 233 -5.11 -8.89 9.95
CA ASP A 233 -3.86 -8.38 10.51
C ASP A 233 -3.51 -6.93 10.20
N SER A 234 -4.12 -6.31 9.25
CA SER A 234 -4.14 -4.86 9.00
C SER A 234 -4.95 -4.59 7.73
N TYR A 235 -5.41 -3.36 7.57
CA TYR A 235 -5.79 -2.87 6.25
C TYR A 235 -4.58 -2.84 5.33
N GLU A 236 -4.83 -2.75 4.04
CA GLU A 236 -3.83 -2.55 3.00
C GLU A 236 -4.17 -1.34 2.16
N TRP A 237 -3.19 -0.44 1.95
CA TRP A 237 -3.34 0.73 1.10
C TRP A 237 -3.46 0.33 -0.37
N MET A 238 -4.45 0.94 -1.06
CA MET A 238 -4.58 0.88 -2.52
C MET A 238 -4.07 2.19 -3.13
N SER A 239 -3.74 2.16 -4.43
CA SER A 239 -3.39 3.37 -5.18
C SER A 239 -4.59 4.31 -5.35
N ASP A 240 -5.78 3.77 -5.40
CA ASP A 240 -7.04 4.42 -5.72
C ASP A 240 -7.47 5.44 -4.65
N TRP A 241 -8.04 6.56 -5.10
CA TRP A 241 -8.90 7.35 -4.24
C TRP A 241 -10.20 6.60 -3.98
N PHE A 242 -10.72 6.71 -2.76
CA PHE A 242 -11.97 6.07 -2.37
C PHE A 242 -13.16 6.98 -2.70
N ASP A 243 -14.14 6.42 -3.43
CA ASP A 243 -15.47 6.96 -3.59
C ASP A 243 -16.49 5.83 -3.43
N PRO A 244 -17.45 5.94 -2.49
CA PRO A 244 -18.48 4.91 -2.29
C PRO A 244 -19.43 4.76 -3.49
N GLN A 245 -19.45 5.72 -4.43
CA GLN A 245 -20.26 5.67 -5.64
C GLN A 245 -19.49 5.22 -6.88
N TYR A 246 -18.16 5.00 -6.77
CA TYR A 246 -17.31 4.74 -7.93
C TYR A 246 -17.76 3.54 -8.77
N TYR A 247 -18.24 2.46 -8.16
CA TYR A 247 -18.68 1.26 -8.88
C TYR A 247 -19.82 1.48 -9.85
N LYS A 248 -20.62 2.57 -9.68
CA LYS A 248 -21.69 2.92 -10.62
C LYS A 248 -21.19 3.41 -11.99
N HIS A 249 -19.94 3.87 -12.06
CA HIS A 249 -19.35 4.47 -13.26
C HIS A 249 -17.88 4.05 -13.48
N SER A 250 -17.44 3.00 -12.78
CA SER A 250 -16.10 2.43 -12.97
C SER A 250 -15.88 1.99 -14.43
N PRO A 251 -14.77 2.35 -15.06
CA PRO A 251 -14.43 1.81 -16.37
C PRO A 251 -14.21 0.30 -16.28
N GLU A 252 -14.55 -0.42 -17.35
CA GLU A 252 -14.36 -1.87 -17.37
C GLU A 252 -12.88 -2.25 -17.36
N LYS A 253 -12.03 -1.52 -18.10
CA LYS A 253 -10.62 -1.89 -18.27
C LYS A 253 -9.72 -1.15 -17.27
N ASN A 254 -8.97 -1.92 -16.44
CA ASN A 254 -7.95 -1.44 -15.52
C ASN A 254 -8.40 -0.22 -14.70
N PRO A 255 -9.51 -0.28 -13.96
CA PRO A 255 -9.97 0.85 -13.15
C PRO A 255 -8.92 1.27 -12.12
N GLN A 256 -8.76 2.59 -11.94
CA GLN A 256 -7.74 3.21 -11.08
C GLN A 256 -8.37 4.04 -9.94
N GLY A 257 -9.68 3.90 -9.71
CA GLY A 257 -10.41 4.80 -8.83
C GLY A 257 -10.67 6.19 -9.44
N PRO A 258 -11.29 7.09 -8.70
CA PRO A 258 -11.46 8.49 -9.11
C PRO A 258 -10.11 9.19 -9.30
N ALA A 259 -10.07 10.23 -10.16
CA ALA A 259 -8.85 11.00 -10.39
C ALA A 259 -8.38 11.77 -9.13
N THR A 260 -9.32 12.16 -8.27
CA THR A 260 -9.07 12.90 -7.02
C THR A 260 -10.00 12.39 -5.93
N GLY A 261 -9.64 12.66 -4.68
CA GLY A 261 -10.45 12.31 -3.52
C GLY A 261 -9.84 12.87 -2.23
N THR A 262 -10.47 12.59 -1.11
CA THR A 262 -9.99 12.94 0.23
C THR A 262 -9.52 11.73 1.02
N LEU A 263 -10.01 10.54 0.66
CA LEU A 263 -9.66 9.28 1.29
C LEU A 263 -9.03 8.34 0.25
N LYS A 264 -8.07 7.54 0.68
CA LYS A 264 -7.52 6.45 -0.13
C LYS A 264 -8.27 5.15 0.15
N SER A 265 -8.48 4.33 -0.89
CA SER A 265 -9.09 3.02 -0.72
C SER A 265 -8.20 2.12 0.14
N VAL A 266 -8.82 1.41 1.07
CA VAL A 266 -8.20 0.36 1.88
C VAL A 266 -8.97 -0.94 1.73
N ARG A 267 -8.24 -2.05 1.74
CA ARG A 267 -8.78 -3.42 1.65
C ARG A 267 -8.27 -4.26 2.82
N SER A 268 -8.75 -5.50 2.97
CA SER A 268 -8.47 -6.32 4.15
C SER A 268 -9.12 -5.76 5.41
N THR A 269 -8.68 -6.16 6.60
CA THR A 269 -9.23 -5.64 7.87
C THR A 269 -8.19 -5.67 8.97
N TYR A 270 -8.26 -4.66 9.84
CA TYR A 270 -7.52 -4.63 11.10
C TYR A 270 -8.26 -5.37 12.22
N GLN A 271 -9.60 -5.43 12.18
CA GLN A 271 -10.40 -5.99 13.28
C GLN A 271 -11.18 -7.24 12.86
N VAL A 272 -10.83 -8.39 13.42
CA VAL A 272 -11.59 -9.63 13.25
C VAL A 272 -12.83 -9.68 14.17
N GLY A 273 -12.79 -8.99 15.33
CA GLY A 273 -13.88 -9.02 16.33
C GLY A 273 -15.17 -8.31 15.91
N ALA A 274 -15.16 -7.41 14.95
CA ALA A 274 -16.35 -6.77 14.40
C ALA A 274 -17.22 -7.74 13.55
N ALA A 275 -16.66 -8.88 13.15
CA ALA A 275 -17.35 -9.90 12.36
C ALA A 275 -18.51 -10.58 13.11
N LYS A 276 -18.53 -10.55 14.44
CA LYS A 276 -19.62 -11.12 15.23
C LYS A 276 -20.89 -10.28 15.26
N SER A 277 -20.78 -8.97 15.04
CA SER A 277 -21.94 -8.07 15.05
C SER A 277 -22.67 -7.98 13.71
N LEU A 278 -22.00 -8.38 12.62
CA LEU A 278 -22.60 -8.57 11.30
C LEU A 278 -22.60 -10.08 11.07
N GLN A 279 -23.74 -10.70 11.07
CA GLN A 279 -23.95 -12.17 10.94
C GLN A 279 -23.27 -12.81 9.70
N ILE A 280 -22.52 -12.03 8.93
CA ILE A 280 -21.77 -12.43 7.76
C ILE A 280 -20.44 -11.65 7.82
N GLY A 281 -19.41 -12.22 8.37
CA GLY A 281 -17.97 -11.82 8.39
C GLY A 281 -17.52 -10.50 7.75
N GLY A 282 -18.27 -9.41 7.96
CA GLY A 282 -18.29 -8.15 7.21
C GLY A 282 -16.96 -7.64 6.66
N SER A 283 -15.99 -7.37 7.52
CA SER A 283 -14.73 -6.73 7.08
C SER A 283 -13.63 -7.71 6.61
N VAL A 284 -13.77 -9.02 6.88
CA VAL A 284 -12.79 -10.04 6.44
C VAL A 284 -13.08 -10.59 5.04
N THR A 285 -14.08 -10.06 4.35
CA THR A 285 -14.48 -10.55 3.03
C THR A 285 -13.64 -9.94 1.92
N THR A 286 -13.55 -10.64 0.79
CA THR A 286 -12.93 -10.16 -0.44
C THR A 286 -13.62 -8.92 -1.04
N ILE A 287 -14.84 -8.64 -0.58
CA ILE A 287 -15.74 -7.61 -1.10
C ILE A 287 -15.67 -6.33 -0.26
N TYR A 288 -15.27 -6.46 1.01
CA TYR A 288 -15.20 -5.29 1.90
C TYR A 288 -14.24 -4.24 1.36
N ARG A 289 -14.73 -3.02 1.28
CA ARG A 289 -13.95 -1.84 0.89
C ARG A 289 -14.30 -0.66 1.77
N SER A 290 -13.31 0.17 2.04
CA SER A 290 -13.45 1.39 2.82
C SER A 290 -12.48 2.45 2.33
N GLY A 291 -12.64 3.67 2.80
CA GLY A 291 -11.65 4.74 2.64
C GLY A 291 -11.01 5.09 3.97
N ASP A 292 -9.75 5.44 3.94
CA ASP A 292 -9.01 5.94 5.08
C ASP A 292 -8.23 7.22 4.71
N ASN A 293 -7.94 8.06 5.71
CA ASN A 293 -7.17 9.27 5.51
C ASN A 293 -5.74 8.88 5.06
N PRO A 294 -5.23 9.39 3.92
CA PRO A 294 -3.87 9.08 3.45
C PRO A 294 -2.78 9.46 4.45
N GLU A 295 -3.04 10.49 5.27
CA GLU A 295 -2.19 10.93 6.38
C GLU A 295 -3.00 10.87 7.69
N PRO A 296 -3.13 9.68 8.31
CA PRO A 296 -3.87 9.53 9.55
C PRO A 296 -3.31 10.41 10.66
N THR A 297 -4.20 10.96 11.44
CA THR A 297 -3.88 11.76 12.63
C THR A 297 -4.36 11.04 13.88
N ILE A 298 -3.75 11.36 14.98
CA ILE A 298 -4.10 10.84 16.30
C ILE A 298 -4.20 12.03 17.26
N ASP A 299 -5.01 11.91 18.30
CA ASP A 299 -5.15 12.96 19.32
C ASP A 299 -3.80 13.28 19.96
N GLU A 300 -3.60 14.54 20.34
CA GLU A 300 -2.32 15.02 20.88
C GLU A 300 -1.90 14.23 22.12
N SER A 301 -2.86 13.81 22.96
CA SER A 301 -2.63 12.98 24.14
C SER A 301 -2.10 11.58 23.82
N ASP A 302 -2.33 11.07 22.62
CA ASP A 302 -2.00 9.71 22.22
C ASP A 302 -0.72 9.61 21.38
N LYS A 303 -0.20 10.75 20.92
CA LYS A 303 1.00 10.82 20.05
C LYS A 303 2.26 10.22 20.67
N GLU A 304 2.39 10.25 21.99
CA GLU A 304 3.52 9.65 22.70
C GLU A 304 3.42 8.11 22.73
N TYR A 305 2.19 7.59 22.68
CA TYR A 305 1.91 6.16 22.88
C TYR A 305 1.74 5.39 21.58
N PHE A 306 1.12 6.01 20.56
CA PHE A 306 0.71 5.31 19.35
C PHE A 306 1.18 5.99 18.07
N ASN A 307 1.60 5.16 17.12
CA ASN A 307 1.74 5.56 15.71
C ASN A 307 0.34 5.76 15.10
N PRO A 308 0.01 6.91 14.49
CA PRO A 308 -1.27 7.14 13.85
C PRO A 308 -1.58 6.15 12.71
N ASN A 309 -0.56 5.54 12.12
CA ASN A 309 -0.68 4.64 10.98
C ASN A 309 -0.76 3.15 11.35
N PHE A 310 -0.92 2.80 12.62
CA PHE A 310 -0.76 1.42 13.11
C PHE A 310 -1.70 0.38 12.48
N SER A 311 -2.80 0.81 11.84
CA SER A 311 -3.84 -0.09 11.31
C SER A 311 -3.69 -0.43 9.82
N THR A 312 -2.87 0.31 9.06
CA THR A 312 -2.83 0.17 7.60
C THR A 312 -1.42 -0.06 7.07
N ALA A 313 -1.22 -1.22 6.49
CA ALA A 313 0.05 -1.70 5.98
C ALA A 313 0.17 -1.55 4.45
N VAL A 314 1.30 -1.98 3.92
CA VAL A 314 1.62 -1.91 2.49
C VAL A 314 1.90 -3.30 1.92
N ARG A 315 1.37 -3.54 0.73
CA ARG A 315 1.71 -4.67 -0.15
C ARG A 315 2.02 -4.10 -1.52
N CYS A 316 3.25 -4.28 -2.03
CA CYS A 316 3.63 -3.71 -3.31
C CYS A 316 3.19 -4.58 -4.49
N ALA A 317 2.91 -3.93 -5.60
CA ALA A 317 2.53 -4.51 -6.87
C ALA A 317 3.47 -4.07 -8.00
N SER A 318 3.45 -4.79 -9.10
CA SER A 318 4.09 -4.38 -10.37
C SER A 318 3.16 -4.71 -11.54
N ASN A 319 3.01 -3.75 -12.45
CA ASN A 319 2.15 -3.89 -13.63
C ASN A 319 2.91 -4.45 -14.85
N LEU A 320 3.99 -5.19 -14.64
CA LEU A 320 4.68 -5.86 -15.73
C LEU A 320 3.78 -6.97 -16.32
N PRO A 321 3.68 -7.05 -17.66
CA PRO A 321 2.76 -7.99 -18.33
C PRO A 321 3.24 -9.45 -18.30
N LYS A 322 4.43 -9.70 -17.79
CA LYS A 322 5.05 -11.03 -17.71
C LYS A 322 5.59 -11.29 -16.31
N PRO A 323 5.69 -12.57 -15.90
CA PRO A 323 6.34 -12.93 -14.65
C PRO A 323 7.75 -12.34 -14.57
N PHE A 324 8.13 -11.91 -13.38
CA PHE A 324 9.53 -11.56 -13.13
C PHE A 324 10.36 -12.85 -13.21
N ILE A 325 11.15 -13.01 -14.26
CA ILE A 325 12.06 -14.15 -14.40
C ILE A 325 13.28 -13.86 -13.55
N GLN A 326 13.55 -14.70 -12.54
CA GLN A 326 14.85 -14.70 -11.89
C GLN A 326 15.89 -15.10 -12.95
N THR A 327 16.74 -14.18 -13.37
CA THR A 327 17.97 -14.54 -14.08
C THR A 327 18.88 -15.24 -13.06
N ASN A 328 19.04 -16.54 -13.22
CA ASN A 328 20.00 -17.37 -12.46
C ASN A 328 21.41 -16.84 -12.65
#